data_d0df6c75a9ad89ac28529651c2364453
#
_entry.id   d0df6c75a9ad89ac28529651c2364453
#
_cell.length_a   1.000
_cell.length_b   1.000
_cell.length_c   1.000
_cell.angle_alpha   90.00
_cell.angle_beta   90.00
_cell.angle_gamma   90.00
#
_symmetry.space_group_name_H-M   'P 1'
#
loop_
_entity.id
_entity.type
_entity.pdbx_description
1 polymer ?
#
loop_
_entity_poly.entity_id
_entity_poly.type
_entity_poly.pdbx_seq_one_letter_code
_entity_poly.pdbx_strand_id
1 'polypeptide(L)'
;IIMNFETSRAKATEKLDRFVERNLSDYSKLRNFDFGPDKRSNVSCLSPYITHGVLNEVEIIKKSLAKYSFNKNEKFIQEVLWRTYWKGWLELRPSVWSDYIISLNSIREKYKENINYLRAIEGKTNIECFDEWVKELKTHNYLHNHTRMWFASIWIFTLNLPCLLYTSDAADDVYC
;
A
#
# COMPACT_ATOMS: atom_id res chain seq x y z
N ILE A 1 9.26 -9.30 14.60
CA ILE A 1 8.95 -7.94 15.12
C ILE A 1 7.80 -7.41 14.29
N ILE A 2 6.65 -7.13 14.90
CA ILE A 2 5.51 -6.50 14.24
C ILE A 2 5.92 -5.10 13.82
N MET A 3 5.66 -4.68 12.56
CA MET A 3 5.82 -3.28 12.16
C MET A 3 4.91 -2.42 13.03
N ASN A 4 5.48 -1.75 14.00
CA ASN A 4 4.72 -0.91 14.90
C ASN A 4 4.62 0.50 14.30
N PHE A 5 3.42 0.88 13.86
CA PHE A 5 3.12 2.25 13.47
C PHE A 5 2.71 3.02 14.73
N GLU A 6 3.70 3.65 15.37
CA GLU A 6 3.42 4.51 16.53
C GLU A 6 2.51 5.67 16.11
N THR A 7 1.41 5.88 16.82
CA THR A 7 0.33 6.79 16.42
C THR A 7 0.63 8.28 16.67
N SER A 8 1.75 8.62 17.29
CA SER A 8 2.08 10.00 17.59
C SER A 8 2.64 10.75 16.39
N ARG A 9 2.23 12.03 16.22
CA ARG A 9 2.78 12.93 15.21
C ARG A 9 4.30 13.08 15.32
N ALA A 10 4.83 13.14 16.54
CA ALA A 10 6.27 13.24 16.77
C ALA A 10 7.04 12.07 16.15
N LYS A 11 6.53 10.85 16.33
CA LYS A 11 7.13 9.64 15.75
C LYS A 11 6.97 9.55 14.24
N ALA A 12 5.84 10.00 13.71
CA ALA A 12 5.64 10.11 12.27
C ALA A 12 6.65 11.07 11.63
N THR A 13 6.88 12.23 12.28
CA THR A 13 7.86 13.23 11.85
C THR A 13 9.30 12.69 11.95
N GLU A 14 9.65 12.03 13.05
CA GLU A 14 10.96 11.37 13.22
C GLU A 14 11.22 10.34 12.11
N LYS A 15 10.20 9.55 11.77
CA LYS A 15 10.29 8.56 10.69
C LYS A 15 10.50 9.21 9.32
N LEU A 16 9.78 10.31 9.05
CA LEU A 16 9.98 11.11 7.83
C LEU A 16 11.40 11.67 7.77
N ASP A 17 11.88 12.28 8.86
CA ASP A 17 13.22 12.86 8.92
C ASP A 17 14.30 11.82 8.69
N ARG A 18 14.20 10.68 9.36
CA ARG A 18 15.13 9.55 9.17
C ARG A 18 15.16 9.05 7.73
N PHE A 19 13.99 8.93 7.10
CA PHE A 19 13.91 8.52 5.69
C PHE A 19 14.55 9.55 4.76
N VAL A 20 14.23 10.83 4.92
CA VAL A 20 14.79 11.93 4.11
C VAL A 20 16.30 11.99 4.26
N GLU A 21 16.82 11.82 5.46
CA GLU A 21 18.26 11.93 5.70
C GLU A 21 19.08 10.75 5.19
N ARG A 22 18.54 9.53 5.32
CA ARG A 22 19.34 8.31 5.11
C ARG A 22 19.04 7.57 3.80
N ASN A 23 17.79 7.59 3.35
CA ASN A 23 17.33 6.65 2.34
C ASN A 23 16.76 7.31 1.08
N LEU A 24 16.33 8.57 1.17
CA LEU A 24 15.70 9.26 0.04
C LEU A 24 16.61 9.38 -1.18
N SER A 25 17.93 9.50 -0.98
CA SER A 25 18.91 9.59 -2.09
C SER A 25 18.89 8.39 -3.03
N ASP A 26 18.62 7.23 -2.52
CA ASP A 26 18.61 5.97 -3.27
C ASP A 26 17.19 5.46 -3.58
N TYR A 27 16.18 6.20 -3.17
CA TYR A 27 14.79 5.83 -3.34
C TYR A 27 14.44 5.48 -4.80
N SER A 28 14.83 6.29 -5.77
CA SER A 28 14.50 6.07 -7.18
C SER A 28 15.07 4.75 -7.72
N LYS A 29 16.19 4.27 -7.17
CA LYS A 29 16.85 3.03 -7.56
C LYS A 29 16.30 1.82 -6.83
N LEU A 30 15.98 1.99 -5.53
CA LEU A 30 15.65 0.89 -4.64
C LEU A 30 14.16 0.70 -4.38
N ARG A 31 13.31 1.66 -4.75
CA ARG A 31 11.88 1.68 -4.43
C ARG A 31 11.10 0.44 -4.88
N ASN A 32 11.57 -0.26 -5.89
CA ASN A 32 10.90 -1.43 -6.45
C ASN A 32 11.37 -2.77 -5.83
N PHE A 33 12.35 -2.73 -4.93
CA PHE A 33 12.82 -3.93 -4.23
C PHE A 33 12.09 -4.08 -2.90
N ASP A 34 11.57 -5.27 -2.64
CA ASP A 34 11.03 -5.63 -1.34
C ASP A 34 12.05 -6.46 -0.57
N PHE A 35 12.61 -5.89 0.48
CA PHE A 35 13.58 -6.55 1.36
C PHE A 35 12.91 -7.23 2.56
N GLY A 36 11.58 -7.32 2.56
CA GLY A 36 10.80 -7.85 3.66
C GLY A 36 10.58 -6.84 4.81
N PRO A 37 9.66 -7.14 5.73
CA PRO A 37 9.21 -6.21 6.76
C PRO A 37 10.31 -5.69 7.68
N ASP A 38 11.30 -6.52 7.99
CA ASP A 38 12.39 -6.17 8.91
C ASP A 38 13.48 -5.28 8.28
N LYS A 39 13.62 -5.27 6.96
CA LYS A 39 14.68 -4.57 6.24
C LYS A 39 14.15 -3.49 5.28
N ARG A 40 12.90 -3.09 5.43
CA ARG A 40 12.21 -2.14 4.54
C ARG A 40 12.61 -0.69 4.84
N SER A 41 13.87 -0.35 4.62
CA SER A 41 14.39 1.02 4.78
C SER A 41 14.38 1.83 3.47
N ASN A 42 14.28 1.16 2.33
CA ASN A 42 14.33 1.74 0.98
C ASN A 42 13.06 2.50 0.59
N VAL A 43 11.97 2.34 1.33
CA VAL A 43 10.71 3.07 1.19
C VAL A 43 10.33 3.75 2.50
N SER A 44 9.55 4.83 2.42
CA SER A 44 9.24 5.65 3.59
C SER A 44 8.31 4.99 4.61
N CYS A 45 7.45 4.09 4.17
CA CYS A 45 6.36 3.49 4.97
C CYS A 45 5.52 4.56 5.70
N LEU A 46 5.24 5.70 5.04
CA LEU A 46 4.49 6.83 5.61
C LEU A 46 3.00 6.80 5.26
N SER A 47 2.57 5.88 4.38
CA SER A 47 1.18 5.81 3.91
C SER A 47 0.15 5.77 5.04
N PRO A 48 0.31 5.01 6.14
CA PRO A 48 -0.65 5.03 7.24
C PRO A 48 -0.80 6.40 7.88
N TYR A 49 0.31 7.11 8.07
CA TYR A 49 0.28 8.46 8.66
C TYR A 49 -0.39 9.50 7.76
N ILE A 50 -0.24 9.35 6.45
CA ILE A 50 -0.89 10.23 5.47
C ILE A 50 -2.38 9.91 5.39
N THR A 51 -2.75 8.62 5.38
CA THR A 51 -4.15 8.18 5.34
C THR A 51 -4.95 8.73 6.51
N HIS A 52 -4.36 8.72 7.70
CA HIS A 52 -5.00 9.22 8.92
C HIS A 52 -4.76 10.72 9.18
N GLY A 53 -4.19 11.46 8.24
CA GLY A 53 -3.97 12.90 8.36
C GLY A 53 -2.95 13.32 9.43
N VAL A 54 -2.13 12.38 9.92
CA VAL A 54 -1.07 12.68 10.89
C VAL A 54 0.07 13.47 10.25
N LEU A 55 0.38 13.15 8.99
CA LEU A 55 1.26 13.91 8.10
C LEU A 55 0.50 14.28 6.83
N ASN A 56 0.77 15.44 6.26
CA ASN A 56 0.21 15.82 4.97
C ASN A 56 1.26 15.79 3.86
N GLU A 57 0.79 15.68 2.64
CA GLU A 57 1.64 15.56 1.45
C GLU A 57 2.55 16.77 1.25
N VAL A 58 2.05 17.98 1.52
CA VAL A 58 2.80 19.23 1.37
C VAL A 58 3.99 19.28 2.33
N GLU A 59 3.79 18.83 3.57
CA GLU A 59 4.86 18.77 4.59
C GLU A 59 5.96 17.80 4.17
N ILE A 60 5.58 16.62 3.67
CA ILE A 60 6.52 15.59 3.20
C ILE A 60 7.33 16.12 2.03
N ILE A 61 6.68 16.74 1.04
CA ILE A 61 7.34 17.32 -0.14
C ILE A 61 8.28 18.44 0.27
N LYS A 62 7.85 19.38 1.12
CA LYS A 62 8.70 20.47 1.61
C LYS A 62 9.96 19.95 2.30
N LYS A 63 9.83 18.94 3.17
CA LYS A 63 10.99 18.33 3.84
C LYS A 63 11.95 17.66 2.86
N SER A 64 11.43 16.94 1.87
CA SER A 64 12.27 16.31 0.85
C SER A 64 13.03 17.34 -0.01
N LEU A 65 12.36 18.42 -0.41
CA LEU A 65 12.95 19.50 -1.21
C LEU A 65 13.94 20.38 -0.42
N ALA A 66 13.80 20.46 0.89
CA ALA A 66 14.78 21.14 1.74
C ALA A 66 16.13 20.41 1.75
N LYS A 67 16.15 19.10 1.51
CA LYS A 67 17.38 18.29 1.52
C LYS A 67 17.97 18.07 0.14
N TYR A 68 17.13 17.83 -0.87
CA TYR A 68 17.56 17.47 -2.23
C TYR A 68 16.81 18.27 -3.29
N SER A 69 17.44 18.48 -4.44
CA SER A 69 16.81 19.13 -5.59
C SER A 69 15.60 18.32 -6.11
N PHE A 70 14.69 18.99 -6.82
CA PHE A 70 13.52 18.35 -7.42
C PHE A 70 13.89 17.14 -8.29
N ASN A 71 14.87 17.28 -9.18
CA ASN A 71 15.30 16.20 -10.08
C ASN A 71 15.70 14.93 -9.32
N LYS A 72 16.33 15.06 -8.15
CA LYS A 72 16.74 13.93 -7.33
C LYS A 72 15.55 13.29 -6.59
N ASN A 73 14.54 14.10 -6.28
CA ASN A 73 13.35 13.72 -5.53
C ASN A 73 12.13 13.39 -6.41
N GLU A 74 12.22 13.61 -7.70
CA GLU A 74 11.08 13.56 -8.62
C GLU A 74 10.21 12.30 -8.41
N LYS A 75 10.82 11.12 -8.36
CA LYS A 75 10.10 9.85 -8.19
C LYS A 75 9.37 9.76 -6.85
N PHE A 76 9.98 10.26 -5.78
CA PHE A 76 9.34 10.28 -4.48
C PHE A 76 8.17 11.27 -4.42
N ILE A 77 8.36 12.47 -4.97
CA ILE A 77 7.32 13.50 -5.05
C ILE A 77 6.13 13.01 -5.90
N GLN A 78 6.42 12.36 -7.05
CA GLN A 78 5.38 11.77 -7.88
C GLN A 78 4.53 10.75 -7.11
N GLU A 79 5.14 9.83 -6.35
CA GLU A 79 4.40 8.85 -5.56
C GLU A 79 3.53 9.50 -4.47
N VAL A 80 4.03 10.56 -3.82
CA VAL A 80 3.25 11.32 -2.86
C VAL A 80 2.05 12.03 -3.52
N LEU A 81 2.26 12.63 -4.70
CA LEU A 81 1.23 13.36 -5.43
C LEU A 81 0.19 12.43 -6.09
N TRP A 82 0.54 11.21 -6.45
CA TRP A 82 -0.44 10.23 -6.95
C TRP A 82 -1.58 10.02 -5.96
N ARG A 83 -1.30 10.01 -4.66
CA ARG A 83 -2.33 9.92 -3.63
C ARG A 83 -3.30 11.10 -3.69
N THR A 84 -2.79 12.33 -3.76
CA THR A 84 -3.61 13.54 -3.87
C THR A 84 -4.46 13.52 -5.15
N TYR A 85 -3.86 13.10 -6.26
CA TYR A 85 -4.56 12.95 -7.53
C TYR A 85 -5.74 11.97 -7.44
N TRP A 86 -5.51 10.78 -6.93
CA TRP A 86 -6.56 9.76 -6.82
C TRP A 86 -7.66 10.14 -5.84
N LYS A 87 -7.34 10.77 -4.72
CA LYS A 87 -8.35 11.31 -3.80
C LYS A 87 -9.25 12.31 -4.51
N GLY A 88 -8.68 13.31 -5.16
CA GLY A 88 -9.45 14.31 -5.90
C GLY A 88 -10.25 13.70 -7.06
N TRP A 89 -9.69 12.70 -7.74
CA TRP A 89 -10.40 12.00 -8.81
C TRP A 89 -11.66 11.28 -8.29
N LEU A 90 -11.56 10.60 -7.15
CA LEU A 90 -12.68 9.90 -6.50
C LEU A 90 -13.72 10.87 -5.94
N GLU A 91 -13.29 11.97 -5.33
CA GLU A 91 -14.19 13.00 -4.81
C GLU A 91 -15.10 13.60 -5.91
N LEU A 92 -14.57 13.73 -7.13
CA LEU A 92 -15.33 14.19 -8.29
C LEU A 92 -16.23 13.12 -8.93
N ARG A 93 -16.18 11.87 -8.47
CA ARG A 93 -16.90 10.72 -9.03
C ARG A 93 -17.54 9.85 -7.96
N PRO A 94 -18.51 10.38 -7.21
CA PRO A 94 -19.14 9.66 -6.09
C PRO A 94 -19.84 8.36 -6.50
N SER A 95 -20.30 8.25 -7.77
CA SER A 95 -20.89 7.02 -8.28
C SER A 95 -19.95 5.83 -8.25
N VAL A 96 -18.64 6.07 -8.44
CA VAL A 96 -17.63 4.99 -8.40
C VAL A 96 -17.66 4.24 -7.07
N TRP A 97 -17.83 4.95 -5.97
CA TRP A 97 -17.96 4.33 -4.65
C TRP A 97 -19.25 3.49 -4.51
N SER A 98 -20.37 4.04 -4.96
CA SER A 98 -21.66 3.34 -4.91
C SER A 98 -21.63 2.07 -5.76
N ASP A 99 -21.11 2.15 -6.98
CA ASP A 99 -20.98 1.03 -7.89
C ASP A 99 -20.04 -0.04 -7.35
N TYR A 100 -18.93 0.37 -6.71
CA TYR A 100 -18.00 -0.51 -6.03
C TYR A 100 -18.69 -1.32 -4.92
N ILE A 101 -19.41 -0.65 -4.01
CA ILE A 101 -20.10 -1.32 -2.89
C ILE A 101 -21.17 -2.31 -3.37
N ILE A 102 -21.97 -1.92 -4.37
CA ILE A 102 -23.00 -2.80 -4.95
C ILE A 102 -22.34 -4.04 -5.56
N SER A 103 -21.32 -3.84 -6.36
CA SER A 103 -20.60 -4.92 -7.04
C SER A 103 -19.90 -5.84 -6.05
N LEU A 104 -19.24 -5.26 -5.02
CA LEU A 104 -18.55 -6.01 -3.98
C LEU A 104 -19.49 -6.92 -3.21
N ASN A 105 -20.64 -6.43 -2.77
CA ASN A 105 -21.63 -7.23 -2.04
C ASN A 105 -22.15 -8.40 -2.88
N SER A 106 -22.44 -8.18 -4.15
CA SER A 106 -22.85 -9.23 -5.08
C SER A 106 -21.79 -10.31 -5.27
N ILE A 107 -20.52 -9.89 -5.41
CA ILE A 107 -19.40 -10.81 -5.62
C ILE A 107 -19.09 -11.58 -4.32
N ARG A 108 -19.13 -10.94 -3.15
CA ARG A 108 -18.92 -11.61 -1.85
C ARG A 108 -19.92 -12.75 -1.64
N GLU A 109 -21.19 -12.52 -1.90
CA GLU A 109 -22.21 -13.58 -1.80
C GLU A 109 -21.92 -14.75 -2.74
N LYS A 110 -21.48 -14.47 -3.97
CA LYS A 110 -21.15 -15.50 -4.96
C LYS A 110 -19.93 -16.34 -4.57
N TYR A 111 -18.94 -15.74 -3.90
CA TYR A 111 -17.65 -16.37 -3.62
C TYR A 111 -17.50 -16.85 -2.16
N LYS A 112 -18.45 -16.59 -1.26
CA LYS A 112 -18.33 -16.91 0.16
C LYS A 112 -18.00 -18.39 0.47
N GLU A 113 -18.41 -19.32 -0.41
CA GLU A 113 -18.14 -20.76 -0.29
C GLU A 113 -17.11 -21.26 -1.32
N ASN A 114 -16.53 -20.36 -2.11
CA ASN A 114 -15.55 -20.76 -3.12
C ASN A 114 -14.23 -21.17 -2.45
N ILE A 115 -13.82 -22.41 -2.66
CA ILE A 115 -12.66 -22.99 -2.00
C ILE A 115 -11.34 -22.28 -2.36
N ASN A 116 -11.19 -21.80 -3.59
CA ASN A 116 -9.99 -21.08 -4.01
C ASN A 116 -9.91 -19.71 -3.34
N TYR A 117 -11.04 -19.02 -3.21
CA TYR A 117 -11.13 -17.76 -2.47
C TYR A 117 -10.78 -17.95 -0.99
N LEU A 118 -11.38 -18.95 -0.33
CA LEU A 118 -11.10 -19.25 1.08
C LEU A 118 -9.61 -19.59 1.31
N ARG A 119 -9.02 -20.39 0.44
CA ARG A 119 -7.59 -20.69 0.50
C ARG A 119 -6.74 -19.45 0.28
N ALA A 120 -7.12 -18.57 -0.65
CA ALA A 120 -6.38 -17.35 -0.93
C ALA A 120 -6.34 -16.42 0.27
N ILE A 121 -7.48 -16.14 0.90
CA ILE A 121 -7.54 -15.28 2.09
C ILE A 121 -6.87 -15.88 3.32
N GLU A 122 -6.75 -17.21 3.38
CA GLU A 122 -6.02 -17.90 4.46
C GLU A 122 -4.51 -17.97 4.23
N GLY A 123 -4.03 -17.75 3.00
CA GLY A 123 -2.63 -17.96 2.62
C GLY A 123 -2.28 -19.44 2.55
N LYS A 124 -3.14 -20.24 1.90
CA LYS A 124 -3.01 -21.68 1.72
C LYS A 124 -3.19 -22.08 0.26
N THR A 125 -2.58 -21.29 -0.64
CA THR A 125 -2.72 -21.47 -2.09
C THR A 125 -1.70 -22.45 -2.67
N ASN A 126 -0.68 -22.82 -1.91
CA ASN A 126 0.54 -23.51 -2.34
C ASN A 126 1.43 -22.67 -3.29
N ILE A 127 1.21 -21.36 -3.35
CA ILE A 127 2.11 -20.41 -3.97
C ILE A 127 2.87 -19.72 -2.84
N GLU A 128 4.07 -20.19 -2.56
CA GLU A 128 4.85 -19.81 -1.37
C GLU A 128 4.95 -18.31 -1.17
N CYS A 129 5.33 -17.56 -2.21
CA CYS A 129 5.46 -16.10 -2.11
C CYS A 129 4.12 -15.42 -1.79
N PHE A 130 3.02 -15.88 -2.39
CA PHE A 130 1.69 -15.35 -2.13
C PHE A 130 1.25 -15.61 -0.69
N ASP A 131 1.44 -16.84 -0.22
CA ASP A 131 1.04 -17.26 1.13
C ASP A 131 1.84 -16.49 2.22
N GLU A 132 3.14 -16.25 1.99
CA GLU A 132 3.97 -15.41 2.87
C GLU A 132 3.51 -13.93 2.85
N TRP A 133 3.10 -13.38 1.71
CA TRP A 133 2.55 -12.02 1.66
C TRP A 133 1.20 -11.90 2.37
N VAL A 134 0.33 -12.91 2.29
CA VAL A 134 -0.91 -12.95 3.10
C VAL A 134 -0.58 -12.92 4.59
N LYS A 135 0.41 -13.68 5.02
CA LYS A 135 0.87 -13.70 6.40
C LYS A 135 1.47 -12.35 6.82
N GLU A 136 2.29 -11.73 5.97
CA GLU A 136 2.82 -10.39 6.21
C GLU A 136 1.69 -9.37 6.37
N LEU A 137 0.72 -9.39 5.46
CA LEU A 137 -0.42 -8.47 5.50
C LEU A 137 -1.23 -8.63 6.80
N LYS A 138 -1.55 -9.87 7.19
CA LYS A 138 -2.26 -10.17 8.45
C LYS A 138 -1.47 -9.78 9.70
N THR A 139 -0.14 -9.87 9.65
CA THR A 139 0.71 -9.59 10.81
C THR A 139 1.02 -8.11 10.97
N HIS A 140 1.24 -7.41 9.85
CA HIS A 140 1.76 -6.04 9.83
C HIS A 140 0.75 -5.00 9.31
N ASN A 141 -0.35 -5.45 8.72
CA ASN A 141 -1.33 -4.61 8.01
C ASN A 141 -0.65 -3.71 6.96
N TYR A 142 0.38 -4.22 6.32
CA TYR A 142 1.17 -3.49 5.35
C TYR A 142 1.87 -4.45 4.38
N LEU A 143 1.85 -4.12 3.09
CA LEU A 143 2.69 -4.73 2.07
C LEU A 143 3.44 -3.65 1.29
N HIS A 144 4.63 -4.00 0.82
CA HIS A 144 5.37 -3.15 -0.09
C HIS A 144 4.56 -2.87 -1.37
N ASN A 145 4.58 -1.63 -1.87
CA ASN A 145 3.76 -1.23 -3.02
C ASN A 145 3.96 -2.12 -4.26
N HIS A 146 5.20 -2.51 -4.55
CA HIS A 146 5.50 -3.38 -5.70
C HIS A 146 5.00 -4.81 -5.47
N THR A 147 5.10 -5.31 -4.24
CA THR A 147 4.55 -6.62 -3.83
C THR A 147 3.04 -6.67 -4.00
N ARG A 148 2.32 -5.58 -3.74
CA ARG A 148 0.87 -5.50 -3.99
C ARG A 148 0.51 -5.71 -5.46
N MET A 149 1.33 -5.23 -6.39
CA MET A 149 1.11 -5.44 -7.83
C MET A 149 1.24 -6.92 -8.19
N TRP A 150 2.25 -7.61 -7.65
CA TRP A 150 2.42 -9.06 -7.86
C TRP A 150 1.33 -9.86 -7.17
N PHE A 151 0.95 -9.46 -5.96
CA PHE A 151 -0.16 -10.07 -5.23
C PHE A 151 -1.45 -9.99 -6.03
N ALA A 152 -1.80 -8.80 -6.54
CA ALA A 152 -2.97 -8.60 -7.40
C ALA A 152 -2.89 -9.43 -8.69
N SER A 153 -1.71 -9.51 -9.31
CA SER A 153 -1.49 -10.32 -10.51
C SER A 153 -1.74 -11.81 -10.26
N ILE A 154 -1.22 -12.37 -9.18
CA ILE A 154 -1.45 -13.77 -8.81
C ILE A 154 -2.93 -14.00 -8.49
N TRP A 155 -3.55 -13.09 -7.70
CA TRP A 155 -4.96 -13.16 -7.36
C TRP A 155 -5.85 -13.24 -8.60
N ILE A 156 -5.67 -12.33 -9.54
CA ILE A 156 -6.53 -12.18 -10.72
C ILE A 156 -6.21 -13.25 -11.78
N PHE A 157 -4.95 -13.42 -12.12
CA PHE A 157 -4.57 -14.21 -13.31
C PHE A 157 -4.19 -15.65 -13.01
N THR A 158 -3.69 -15.95 -11.81
CA THR A 158 -3.31 -17.32 -11.42
C THR A 158 -4.43 -18.02 -10.66
N LEU A 159 -5.00 -17.34 -9.66
CA LEU A 159 -6.09 -17.89 -8.84
C LEU A 159 -7.47 -17.66 -9.48
N ASN A 160 -7.56 -16.87 -10.54
CA ASN A 160 -8.78 -16.51 -11.24
C ASN A 160 -9.88 -15.97 -10.31
N LEU A 161 -9.48 -15.13 -9.36
CA LEU A 161 -10.37 -14.51 -8.38
C LEU A 161 -10.74 -13.08 -8.81
N PRO A 162 -11.96 -12.61 -8.49
CA PRO A 162 -12.39 -11.26 -8.82
C PRO A 162 -11.51 -10.18 -8.16
N CYS A 163 -11.12 -9.15 -8.95
CA CYS A 163 -10.27 -8.08 -8.45
C CYS A 163 -10.90 -7.29 -7.29
N LEU A 164 -12.23 -7.13 -7.26
CA LEU A 164 -12.90 -6.41 -6.17
C LEU A 164 -12.76 -7.09 -4.80
N LEU A 165 -12.63 -8.43 -4.76
CA LEU A 165 -12.37 -9.14 -3.50
C LEU A 165 -10.95 -8.90 -2.98
N TYR A 166 -9.97 -8.72 -3.88
CA TYR A 166 -8.62 -8.34 -3.49
C TYR A 166 -8.60 -7.02 -2.72
N THR A 167 -9.30 -6.02 -3.21
CA THR A 167 -9.31 -4.68 -2.61
C THR A 167 -10.01 -4.61 -1.26
N SER A 168 -10.98 -5.48 -1.02
CA SER A 168 -11.79 -5.45 0.20
C SER A 168 -11.23 -6.29 1.35
N ASP A 169 -10.57 -7.40 1.03
CA ASP A 169 -10.21 -8.41 2.03
C ASP A 169 -8.69 -8.55 2.24
N ALA A 170 -7.90 -8.11 1.27
CA ALA A 170 -6.44 -8.19 1.33
C ALA A 170 -5.75 -6.84 1.54
N ALA A 171 -6.46 -5.73 1.45
CA ALA A 171 -5.84 -4.42 1.55
C ALA A 171 -6.87 -3.34 1.93
N ASP A 172 -7.16 -3.19 3.20
CA ASP A 172 -7.94 -2.06 3.74
C ASP A 172 -7.34 -0.67 3.41
N ASP A 173 -6.15 -0.62 2.83
CA ASP A 173 -5.41 0.60 2.54
C ASP A 173 -5.22 0.88 1.04
N VAL A 174 -5.88 0.14 0.13
CA VAL A 174 -5.62 0.30 -1.29
C VAL A 174 -6.82 0.92 -2.00
N TYR A 175 -6.66 2.16 -2.36
CA TYR A 175 -7.38 2.72 -3.49
C TYR A 175 -6.85 2.06 -4.77
N CYS A 176 -7.65 1.19 -5.37
CA CYS A 176 -7.48 0.81 -6.77
C CYS A 176 -7.88 1.98 -7.64
#